data_dd3a006760ccf12ac7b500336fc71508
#
_entry.id   dd3a006760ccf12ac7b500336fc71508
#
_cell.length_a   1.000
_cell.length_b   1.000
_cell.length_c   1.000
_cell.angle_alpha   90.00
_cell.angle_beta   90.00
_cell.angle_gamma   90.00
#
_symmetry.space_group_name_H-M   'P 1'
#
loop_
_entity.id
_entity.type
_entity.pdbx_description
1 polymer ?
#
loop_
_entity_poly.entity_id
_entity_poly.type
_entity_poly.pdbx_seq_one_letter_code
_entity_poly.pdbx_strand_id
1 'polypeptide(L)'
;AYEIMPSLVGSVMCIRDSNNRPWFLEHKKEYNICKADFEADITCAIAEIATIDAEVAHLTAKDCIYRFNRDTRFSPDKSPYKRHFGALICAKGRKSLRGGYYIHLQPGHSFIAIGSYWLPTPILTACRNEIMGNIDLWRQAVEAGPFVRYFGYPGEGVMNDDEMSDRGFGIAMLKTAPKGFPRDYPYIDYLRMKDYCCWKRVPDSLFDAPDWPRQLLKYFEAAKPMMDMMNSVIDDYE
;
A
#
# COMPACT_ATOMS: atom_id res chain seq x y z
N ALA A 1 -17.76 -23.24 -6.86
CA ALA A 1 -17.93 -23.14 -5.41
C ALA A 1 -16.63 -22.54 -4.87
N TYR A 2 -16.66 -21.30 -4.43
CA TYR A 2 -15.50 -20.57 -3.97
C TYR A 2 -15.52 -20.51 -2.44
N GLU A 3 -14.83 -21.46 -1.80
CA GLU A 3 -14.48 -21.41 -0.37
C GLU A 3 -13.01 -20.98 -0.22
N ILE A 4 -12.63 -19.83 -0.81
CA ILE A 4 -11.21 -19.44 -0.89
C ILE A 4 -10.76 -18.75 0.40
N MET A 5 -11.59 -17.93 1.02
CA MET A 5 -11.18 -17.10 2.15
C MET A 5 -11.13 -17.81 3.53
N PRO A 6 -11.98 -18.79 3.88
CA PRO A 6 -11.76 -19.51 5.13
C PRO A 6 -10.38 -20.16 5.23
N SER A 7 -9.79 -20.58 4.10
CA SER A 7 -8.47 -21.21 4.09
C SER A 7 -7.34 -20.18 4.19
N LEU A 8 -7.41 -19.03 3.52
CA LEU A 8 -6.44 -17.93 3.64
C LEU A 8 -6.42 -17.35 5.05
N VAL A 9 -7.59 -16.98 5.57
CA VAL A 9 -7.75 -16.47 6.94
C VAL A 9 -7.32 -17.52 7.96
N GLY A 10 -7.73 -18.78 7.80
CA GLY A 10 -7.37 -19.89 8.70
C GLY A 10 -5.86 -20.13 8.74
N SER A 11 -5.19 -20.22 7.60
CA SER A 11 -3.73 -20.49 7.56
C SER A 11 -2.91 -19.32 8.10
N VAL A 12 -3.32 -18.07 7.86
CA VAL A 12 -2.64 -16.90 8.43
C VAL A 12 -2.89 -16.81 9.94
N MET A 13 -4.07 -17.15 10.43
CA MET A 13 -4.35 -17.22 11.89
C MET A 13 -3.48 -18.27 12.56
N CYS A 14 -3.34 -19.46 11.98
CA CYS A 14 -2.50 -20.52 12.55
C CYS A 14 -1.03 -20.11 12.63
N ILE A 15 -0.48 -19.41 11.63
CA ILE A 15 0.90 -18.88 11.65
C ILE A 15 1.07 -17.82 12.73
N ARG A 16 0.01 -17.06 13.05
CA ARG A 16 0.06 -16.09 14.15
C ARG A 16 0.36 -16.76 15.50
N ASP A 17 -0.23 -17.91 15.75
CA ASP A 17 -0.19 -18.58 17.04
C ASP A 17 1.04 -19.50 17.19
N SER A 18 1.62 -19.98 16.08
CA SER A 18 2.75 -20.92 16.05
C SER A 18 3.79 -20.55 14.99
N ASN A 19 4.32 -19.32 15.04
CA ASN A 19 5.27 -18.80 14.05
C ASN A 19 6.68 -19.38 14.22
N ASN A 20 6.84 -20.68 13.91
CA ASN A 20 8.12 -21.39 13.97
C ASN A 20 8.27 -22.38 12.80
N ARG A 21 9.50 -22.77 12.51
CA ARG A 21 9.84 -23.61 11.35
C ARG A 21 9.26 -25.03 11.43
N PRO A 22 9.30 -25.77 12.58
CA PRO A 22 8.69 -27.10 12.67
C PRO A 22 7.21 -27.06 12.31
N TRP A 23 6.45 -26.20 12.94
CA TRP A 23 5.03 -26.03 12.68
C TRP A 23 4.75 -25.73 11.19
N PHE A 24 5.51 -24.80 10.59
CA PHE A 24 5.35 -24.45 9.19
C PHE A 24 5.58 -25.64 8.25
N LEU A 25 6.55 -26.51 8.56
CA LEU A 25 6.83 -27.69 7.73
C LEU A 25 5.64 -28.67 7.72
N GLU A 26 4.94 -28.81 8.85
CA GLU A 26 3.75 -29.65 8.98
C GLU A 26 2.59 -29.09 8.18
N HIS A 27 2.42 -27.75 8.14
CA HIS A 27 1.31 -27.04 7.47
C HIS A 27 1.69 -26.47 6.09
N LYS A 28 2.81 -26.87 5.52
CA LYS A 28 3.31 -26.34 4.25
C LYS A 28 2.37 -26.59 3.07
N LYS A 29 1.60 -27.66 3.10
CA LYS A 29 0.61 -27.96 2.04
C LYS A 29 -0.52 -26.92 2.03
N GLU A 30 -1.05 -26.59 3.19
CA GLU A 30 -2.11 -25.58 3.37
C GLU A 30 -1.60 -24.20 2.95
N TYR A 31 -0.41 -23.83 3.41
CA TYR A 31 0.24 -22.59 2.96
C TYR A 31 0.38 -22.51 1.44
N ASN A 32 0.78 -23.60 0.77
CA ASN A 32 0.94 -23.60 -0.69
C ASN A 32 -0.39 -23.42 -1.42
N ILE A 33 -1.48 -23.96 -0.90
CA ILE A 33 -2.83 -23.75 -1.43
C ILE A 33 -3.19 -22.26 -1.31
N CYS A 34 -3.13 -21.70 -0.11
CA CYS A 34 -3.45 -20.30 0.13
C CYS A 34 -2.57 -19.35 -0.70
N LYS A 35 -1.28 -19.70 -0.87
CA LYS A 35 -0.39 -18.92 -1.72
C LYS A 35 -0.81 -18.95 -3.18
N ALA A 36 -1.25 -20.11 -3.69
CA ALA A 36 -1.72 -20.23 -5.06
C ALA A 36 -3.03 -19.44 -5.28
N ASP A 37 -3.94 -19.48 -4.31
CA ASP A 37 -5.18 -18.71 -4.33
C ASP A 37 -4.87 -17.21 -4.32
N PHE A 38 -3.98 -16.75 -3.45
CA PHE A 38 -3.54 -15.34 -3.41
C PHE A 38 -2.84 -14.92 -4.72
N GLU A 39 -2.05 -15.80 -5.36
CA GLU A 39 -1.44 -15.52 -6.68
C GLU A 39 -2.51 -15.37 -7.77
N ALA A 40 -3.58 -16.17 -7.75
CA ALA A 40 -4.71 -16.04 -8.67
C ALA A 40 -5.47 -14.72 -8.44
N ASP A 41 -5.74 -14.38 -7.19
CA ASP A 41 -6.41 -13.14 -6.80
C ASP A 41 -5.63 -11.90 -7.22
N ILE A 42 -4.31 -11.89 -7.00
CA ILE A 42 -3.47 -10.76 -7.44
C ILE A 42 -3.40 -10.67 -8.96
N THR A 43 -3.48 -11.80 -9.68
CA THR A 43 -3.59 -11.78 -11.15
C THR A 43 -4.88 -11.08 -11.59
N CYS A 44 -6.01 -11.37 -10.94
CA CYS A 44 -7.27 -10.66 -11.17
C CYS A 44 -7.16 -9.18 -10.80
N ALA A 45 -6.53 -8.86 -9.67
CA ALA A 45 -6.33 -7.47 -9.23
C ALA A 45 -5.50 -6.65 -10.25
N ILE A 46 -4.45 -7.24 -10.82
CA ILE A 46 -3.65 -6.59 -11.88
C ILE A 46 -4.54 -6.30 -13.10
N ALA A 47 -5.36 -7.26 -13.53
CA ALA A 47 -6.26 -7.08 -14.67
C ALA A 47 -7.29 -5.97 -14.43
N GLU A 48 -7.89 -5.92 -13.25
CA GLU A 48 -8.85 -4.86 -12.88
C GLU A 48 -8.16 -3.50 -12.78
N ILE A 49 -6.99 -3.40 -12.12
CA ILE A 49 -6.24 -2.15 -12.01
C ILE A 49 -5.76 -1.68 -13.39
N ALA A 50 -5.41 -2.57 -14.30
CA ALA A 50 -5.02 -2.22 -15.68
C ALA A 50 -6.13 -1.49 -16.45
N THR A 51 -7.39 -1.58 -16.03
CA THR A 51 -8.50 -0.81 -16.63
C THR A 51 -8.42 0.69 -16.34
N ILE A 52 -7.75 1.08 -15.24
CA ILE A 52 -7.54 2.47 -14.82
C ILE A 52 -6.08 2.92 -14.95
N ASP A 53 -5.16 1.97 -15.02
CA ASP A 53 -3.71 2.20 -15.10
C ASP A 53 -3.08 1.14 -16.02
N ALA A 54 -2.98 1.48 -17.31
CA ALA A 54 -2.46 0.56 -18.33
C ALA A 54 -0.98 0.19 -18.12
N GLU A 55 -0.21 0.99 -17.36
CA GLU A 55 1.21 0.72 -17.12
C GLU A 55 1.45 -0.57 -16.34
N VAL A 56 0.48 -1.05 -15.56
CA VAL A 56 0.62 -2.29 -14.77
C VAL A 56 0.24 -3.56 -15.53
N ALA A 57 -0.34 -3.45 -16.73
CA ALA A 57 -0.90 -4.60 -17.47
C ALA A 57 0.12 -5.71 -17.83
N HIS A 58 1.41 -5.37 -17.87
CA HIS A 58 2.48 -6.32 -18.17
C HIS A 58 2.95 -7.14 -16.95
N LEU A 59 2.51 -6.80 -15.74
CA LEU A 59 2.94 -7.44 -14.51
C LEU A 59 2.33 -8.83 -14.34
N THR A 60 3.06 -9.69 -13.64
CA THR A 60 2.56 -10.96 -13.13
C THR A 60 2.40 -10.89 -11.61
N ALA A 61 1.58 -11.77 -11.03
CA ALA A 61 1.42 -11.84 -9.58
C ALA A 61 2.77 -12.03 -8.85
N LYS A 62 3.72 -12.77 -9.45
CA LYS A 62 5.06 -12.99 -8.89
C LYS A 62 5.90 -11.70 -8.80
N ASP A 63 5.68 -10.77 -9.70
CA ASP A 63 6.34 -9.45 -9.69
C ASP A 63 5.83 -8.60 -8.52
N CYS A 64 4.60 -8.82 -8.09
CA CYS A 64 3.88 -8.01 -7.11
C CYS A 64 3.94 -8.55 -5.69
N ILE A 65 3.88 -9.89 -5.50
CA ILE A 65 3.75 -10.52 -4.19
C ILE A 65 5.08 -10.51 -3.43
N TYR A 66 5.02 -10.08 -2.17
CA TYR A 66 6.18 -10.13 -1.27
C TYR A 66 6.43 -11.54 -0.76
N ARG A 67 7.72 -11.86 -0.53
CA ARG A 67 8.12 -13.12 0.09
C ARG A 67 7.51 -13.28 1.48
N PHE A 68 7.19 -14.51 1.83
CA PHE A 68 6.63 -14.88 3.13
C PHE A 68 7.63 -14.76 4.28
N ASN A 69 8.90 -15.12 4.02
CA ASN A 69 9.95 -15.06 5.04
C ASN A 69 10.25 -13.61 5.45
N ARG A 70 10.39 -13.39 6.76
CA ARG A 70 10.84 -12.11 7.32
C ARG A 70 12.35 -11.98 7.21
N ASP A 71 12.84 -10.75 7.15
CA ASP A 71 14.22 -10.43 7.43
C ASP A 71 14.34 -10.07 8.93
N THR A 72 14.87 -11.01 9.70
CA THR A 72 14.94 -10.88 11.15
C THR A 72 16.29 -10.40 11.65
N ARG A 73 17.23 -10.04 10.74
CA ARG A 73 18.60 -9.67 11.13
C ARG A 73 18.64 -8.50 12.11
N PHE A 74 17.83 -7.49 11.86
CA PHE A 74 17.78 -6.26 12.67
C PHE A 74 16.48 -6.10 13.47
N SER A 75 15.58 -7.08 13.46
CA SER A 75 14.31 -7.03 14.18
C SER A 75 14.46 -7.62 15.59
N PRO A 76 13.88 -6.99 16.63
CA PRO A 76 13.74 -7.61 17.96
C PRO A 76 12.89 -8.89 17.90
N ASP A 77 11.81 -8.89 17.14
CA ASP A 77 10.98 -10.07 16.88
C ASP A 77 11.70 -11.00 15.89
N LYS A 78 12.07 -12.19 16.35
CA LYS A 78 12.79 -13.23 15.60
C LYS A 78 11.86 -14.25 14.93
N SER A 79 10.53 -14.04 14.94
CA SER A 79 9.60 -14.93 14.24
C SER A 79 9.93 -14.96 12.74
N PRO A 80 10.06 -16.18 12.14
CA PRO A 80 10.63 -16.31 10.79
C PRO A 80 9.68 -15.92 9.66
N TYR A 81 8.38 -15.87 9.90
CA TYR A 81 7.37 -15.69 8.87
C TYR A 81 6.55 -14.45 9.10
N LYS A 82 6.06 -13.85 8.00
CA LYS A 82 5.07 -12.78 8.05
C LYS A 82 3.71 -13.35 8.45
N ARG A 83 2.91 -12.53 9.12
CA ARG A 83 1.54 -12.86 9.53
C ARG A 83 0.50 -12.35 8.53
N HIS A 84 0.93 -12.02 7.31
CA HIS A 84 0.10 -11.46 6.25
C HIS A 84 0.61 -11.86 4.88
N PHE A 85 -0.28 -11.84 3.92
CA PHE A 85 0.07 -11.75 2.50
C PHE A 85 0.08 -10.28 2.08
N GLY A 86 1.04 -9.89 1.26
CA GLY A 86 1.14 -8.53 0.75
C GLY A 86 1.57 -8.52 -0.70
N ALA A 87 0.98 -7.63 -1.50
CA ALA A 87 1.35 -7.41 -2.88
C ALA A 87 1.43 -5.91 -3.17
N LEU A 88 2.45 -5.48 -3.91
CA LEU A 88 2.59 -4.14 -4.46
C LEU A 88 2.53 -4.23 -5.98
N ILE A 89 1.48 -3.69 -6.56
CA ILE A 89 1.28 -3.58 -8.00
C ILE A 89 1.83 -2.20 -8.41
N CYS A 90 3.04 -2.19 -8.93
CA CYS A 90 3.78 -1.00 -9.35
C CYS A 90 4.44 -1.26 -10.71
N ALA A 91 4.22 -0.38 -11.68
CA ALA A 91 4.63 -0.56 -13.07
C ALA A 91 6.12 -0.90 -13.25
N LYS A 92 7.01 -0.30 -12.47
CA LYS A 92 8.45 -0.60 -12.48
C LYS A 92 8.85 -1.70 -11.46
N GLY A 93 7.86 -2.38 -10.85
CA GLY A 93 8.06 -3.47 -9.91
C GLY A 93 8.34 -3.03 -8.47
N ARG A 94 8.37 -4.02 -7.54
CA ARG A 94 8.42 -3.81 -6.07
C ARG A 94 9.67 -3.11 -5.53
N LYS A 95 10.71 -2.91 -6.34
CA LYS A 95 11.95 -2.25 -5.93
C LYS A 95 12.03 -0.80 -6.38
N SER A 96 11.14 -0.39 -7.25
CA SER A 96 11.02 1.00 -7.68
C SER A 96 10.59 1.89 -6.52
N LEU A 97 10.96 3.15 -6.59
CA LEU A 97 10.52 4.21 -5.68
C LEU A 97 9.16 4.79 -6.11
N ARG A 98 8.69 4.46 -7.31
CA ARG A 98 7.34 4.86 -7.77
C ARG A 98 6.28 4.37 -6.82
N GLY A 99 5.24 5.16 -6.68
CA GLY A 99 4.00 4.75 -6.06
C GLY A 99 3.35 3.60 -6.82
N GLY A 100 2.55 2.84 -6.09
CA GLY A 100 1.79 1.72 -6.61
C GLY A 100 0.58 1.43 -5.73
N TYR A 101 -0.08 0.32 -6.03
CA TYR A 101 -1.28 -0.16 -5.36
C TYR A 101 -0.89 -1.33 -4.45
N TYR A 102 -0.96 -1.11 -3.15
CA TYR A 102 -0.60 -2.11 -2.15
C TYR A 102 -1.84 -2.76 -1.56
N ILE A 103 -1.83 -4.08 -1.50
CA ILE A 103 -2.88 -4.91 -0.91
C ILE A 103 -2.26 -5.69 0.25
N HIS A 104 -2.82 -5.53 1.45
CA HIS A 104 -2.41 -6.21 2.67
C HIS A 104 -3.55 -7.06 3.19
N LEU A 105 -3.36 -8.36 3.19
CA LEU A 105 -4.32 -9.32 3.70
C LEU A 105 -3.78 -9.93 5.00
N GLN A 106 -4.37 -9.49 6.10
CA GLN A 106 -4.08 -10.00 7.44
C GLN A 106 -5.39 -10.05 8.23
N PRO A 107 -5.81 -11.21 8.72
CA PRO A 107 -7.05 -11.35 9.47
C PRO A 107 -7.18 -10.32 10.59
N GLY A 108 -8.27 -9.54 10.57
CA GLY A 108 -8.54 -8.45 11.50
C GLY A 108 -7.75 -7.16 11.27
N HIS A 109 -6.79 -7.14 10.33
CA HIS A 109 -5.91 -6.01 10.05
C HIS A 109 -5.67 -5.77 8.57
N SER A 110 -6.60 -6.19 7.70
CA SER A 110 -6.47 -6.01 6.26
C SER A 110 -6.64 -4.55 5.86
N PHE A 111 -5.83 -4.10 4.90
CA PHE A 111 -5.87 -2.74 4.38
C PHE A 111 -5.33 -2.66 2.95
N ILE A 112 -5.60 -1.54 2.32
CA ILE A 112 -4.97 -1.13 1.07
C ILE A 112 -4.21 0.17 1.28
N ALA A 113 -3.15 0.38 0.49
CA ALA A 113 -2.44 1.64 0.44
C ALA A 113 -2.08 1.99 -1.01
N ILE A 114 -1.99 3.28 -1.30
CA ILE A 114 -1.69 3.81 -2.62
C ILE A 114 -0.68 4.96 -2.49
N GLY A 115 0.27 5.00 -3.42
CA GLY A 115 1.27 6.06 -3.48
C GLY A 115 2.69 5.59 -3.16
N SER A 116 3.57 6.55 -2.89
CA SER A 116 5.00 6.32 -2.66
C SER A 116 5.31 6.34 -1.18
N TYR A 117 5.84 5.23 -0.71
CA TYR A 117 6.29 5.05 0.66
C TYR A 117 7.81 5.15 0.73
N TRP A 118 8.33 5.97 1.64
CA TRP A 118 9.77 6.09 1.87
C TRP A 118 10.58 6.62 0.68
N LEU A 119 10.45 7.92 0.38
CA LEU A 119 11.24 8.57 -0.65
C LEU A 119 12.58 9.09 -0.09
N PRO A 120 13.71 8.90 -0.80
CA PRO A 120 14.96 9.57 -0.50
C PRO A 120 14.80 11.10 -0.48
N THR A 121 15.55 11.78 0.38
CA THR A 121 15.41 13.23 0.57
C THR A 121 15.47 14.06 -0.73
N PRO A 122 16.36 13.79 -1.71
CA PRO A 122 16.36 14.53 -2.96
C PRO A 122 15.04 14.43 -3.73
N ILE A 123 14.52 13.21 -3.86
CA ILE A 123 13.25 12.95 -4.57
C ILE A 123 12.07 13.56 -3.79
N LEU A 124 12.05 13.40 -2.47
CA LEU A 124 11.01 14.02 -1.63
C LEU A 124 11.04 15.55 -1.75
N THR A 125 12.23 16.16 -1.91
CA THR A 125 12.35 17.60 -2.14
C THR A 125 11.84 17.99 -3.51
N ALA A 126 12.11 17.20 -4.55
CA ALA A 126 11.56 17.42 -5.88
C ALA A 126 10.03 17.32 -5.90
N CYS A 127 9.46 16.29 -5.24
CA CYS A 127 8.00 16.16 -5.07
C CYS A 127 7.38 17.39 -4.37
N ARG A 128 8.04 17.93 -3.35
CA ARG A 128 7.59 19.15 -2.66
C ARG A 128 7.62 20.38 -3.57
N ASN A 129 8.66 20.52 -4.41
CA ASN A 129 8.74 21.59 -5.39
C ASN A 129 7.64 21.47 -6.44
N GLU A 130 7.36 20.26 -6.90
CA GLU A 130 6.26 19.96 -7.82
C GLU A 130 4.91 20.36 -7.23
N ILE A 131 4.63 19.94 -5.98
CA ILE A 131 3.41 20.31 -5.25
C ILE A 131 3.29 21.83 -5.12
N MET A 132 4.38 22.52 -4.76
CA MET A 132 4.37 23.96 -4.58
C MET A 132 4.18 24.70 -5.90
N GLY A 133 4.78 24.21 -6.99
CA GLY A 133 4.68 24.79 -8.33
C GLY A 133 3.32 24.54 -9.00
N ASN A 134 2.68 23.42 -8.69
CA ASN A 134 1.42 22.97 -9.27
C ASN A 134 0.34 22.73 -8.20
N ILE A 135 0.27 23.64 -7.22
CA ILE A 135 -0.57 23.46 -6.02
C ILE A 135 -2.05 23.26 -6.35
N ASP A 136 -2.58 23.90 -7.37
CA ASP A 136 -3.99 23.76 -7.74
C ASP A 136 -4.29 22.36 -8.29
N LEU A 137 -3.39 21.78 -9.08
CA LEU A 137 -3.52 20.39 -9.56
C LEU A 137 -3.41 19.40 -8.39
N TRP A 138 -2.44 19.63 -7.49
CA TRP A 138 -2.30 18.82 -6.29
C TRP A 138 -3.59 18.83 -5.46
N ARG A 139 -4.13 20.01 -5.19
CA ARG A 139 -5.36 20.16 -4.41
C ARG A 139 -6.56 19.52 -5.11
N GLN A 140 -6.68 19.66 -6.45
CA GLN A 140 -7.71 18.96 -7.20
C GLN A 140 -7.64 17.44 -7.00
N ALA A 141 -6.45 16.87 -6.90
CA ALA A 141 -6.27 15.44 -6.66
C ALA A 141 -6.63 15.04 -5.22
N VAL A 142 -6.08 15.72 -4.20
CA VAL A 142 -6.16 15.26 -2.81
C VAL A 142 -7.29 15.89 -2.00
N GLU A 143 -7.90 16.98 -2.46
CA GLU A 143 -9.10 17.60 -1.86
C GLU A 143 -10.39 17.15 -2.57
N ALA A 144 -10.31 16.28 -3.59
CA ALA A 144 -11.49 15.70 -4.24
C ALA A 144 -12.35 14.94 -3.23
N GLY A 145 -13.67 15.07 -3.34
CA GLY A 145 -14.62 14.44 -2.40
C GLY A 145 -14.38 12.95 -2.18
N PRO A 146 -14.16 12.11 -3.21
CA PRO A 146 -13.81 10.71 -3.03
C PRO A 146 -12.49 10.50 -2.27
N PHE A 147 -11.43 11.27 -2.60
CA PHE A 147 -10.14 11.16 -1.92
C PHE A 147 -10.28 11.44 -0.41
N VAL A 148 -10.85 12.60 -0.05
CA VAL A 148 -11.04 13.01 1.35
C VAL A 148 -11.91 12.01 2.11
N ARG A 149 -12.99 11.51 1.47
CA ARG A 149 -13.86 10.49 2.06
C ARG A 149 -13.09 9.23 2.44
N TYR A 150 -12.19 8.76 1.58
CA TYR A 150 -11.50 7.49 1.77
C TYR A 150 -10.23 7.61 2.60
N PHE A 151 -9.51 8.72 2.51
CA PHE A 151 -8.15 8.83 3.05
C PHE A 151 -7.97 9.99 4.04
N GLY A 152 -8.88 10.98 4.07
CA GLY A 152 -8.78 12.14 4.96
C GLY A 152 -7.83 13.22 4.43
N TYR A 153 -7.29 14.01 5.37
CA TYR A 153 -6.39 15.13 5.10
C TYR A 153 -4.95 14.79 5.48
N PRO A 154 -3.94 15.61 5.05
CA PRO A 154 -2.53 15.38 5.37
C PRO A 154 -2.28 15.21 6.85
N GLY A 155 -1.63 14.11 7.23
CA GLY A 155 -1.31 13.77 8.62
C GLY A 155 -2.49 13.24 9.45
N GLU A 156 -3.66 13.09 8.86
CA GLU A 156 -4.75 12.34 9.51
C GLU A 156 -4.44 10.85 9.53
N GLY A 157 -4.77 10.22 10.65
CA GLY A 157 -4.58 8.80 10.87
C GLY A 157 -3.20 8.45 11.40
N VAL A 158 -3.13 7.26 11.98
CA VAL A 158 -1.92 6.64 12.52
C VAL A 158 -1.72 5.31 11.81
N MET A 159 -0.49 5.03 11.39
CA MET A 159 -0.08 3.73 10.88
C MET A 159 1.29 3.38 11.45
N ASN A 160 1.31 2.50 12.43
CA ASN A 160 2.53 1.92 13.01
C ASN A 160 2.28 0.46 13.43
N ASP A 161 3.25 -0.19 14.05
CA ASP A 161 3.17 -1.60 14.44
C ASP A 161 2.10 -1.88 15.51
N ASP A 162 1.76 -0.89 16.33
CA ASP A 162 0.86 -1.04 17.48
C ASP A 162 -0.55 -0.54 17.18
N GLU A 163 -0.70 0.47 16.31
CA GLU A 163 -1.94 1.15 16.04
C GLU A 163 -2.10 1.48 14.56
N MET A 164 -3.30 1.24 14.02
CA MET A 164 -3.68 1.64 12.68
C MET A 164 -5.09 2.21 12.64
N SER A 165 -5.19 3.49 12.24
CA SER A 165 -6.47 4.15 11.99
C SER A 165 -7.19 3.53 10.79
N ASP A 166 -8.51 3.69 10.74
CA ASP A 166 -9.35 3.19 9.63
C ASP A 166 -8.91 3.72 8.26
N ARG A 167 -8.37 4.94 8.23
CA ARG A 167 -7.83 5.61 7.04
C ARG A 167 -6.73 6.59 7.40
N GLY A 168 -5.96 7.03 6.41
CA GLY A 168 -5.01 8.12 6.59
C GLY A 168 -4.32 8.56 5.31
N PHE A 169 -3.72 9.74 5.38
CA PHE A 169 -2.93 10.33 4.31
C PHE A 169 -1.63 10.92 4.86
N GLY A 170 -0.49 10.35 4.47
CA GLY A 170 0.83 10.65 5.00
C GLY A 170 1.09 9.93 6.33
N ILE A 171 1.97 8.94 6.32
CA ILE A 171 2.29 8.10 7.48
C ILE A 171 3.09 8.90 8.51
N ALA A 172 3.93 9.83 8.04
CA ALA A 172 4.76 10.65 8.91
C ALA A 172 4.83 12.10 8.46
N MET A 173 4.84 13.01 9.45
CA MET A 173 4.89 14.45 9.23
C MET A 173 6.12 15.08 9.88
N LEU A 174 6.67 16.12 9.27
CA LEU A 174 7.62 17.02 9.90
C LEU A 174 6.89 17.93 10.90
N LYS A 175 7.53 18.26 12.03
CA LYS A 175 6.98 19.23 13.00
C LYS A 175 6.99 20.67 12.48
N THR A 176 7.93 20.99 11.58
CA THR A 176 8.13 22.33 11.01
C THR A 176 8.26 22.23 9.49
N ALA A 177 8.23 23.37 8.80
CA ALA A 177 8.50 23.44 7.38
C ALA A 177 9.82 22.75 7.00
N PRO A 178 9.87 22.02 5.89
CA PRO A 178 11.11 21.43 5.41
C PRO A 178 12.14 22.53 5.08
N LYS A 179 13.44 22.19 5.17
CA LYS A 179 14.52 23.12 4.84
C LYS A 179 14.40 23.59 3.39
N GLY A 180 14.46 24.90 3.17
CA GLY A 180 14.35 25.51 1.85
C GLY A 180 12.94 25.89 1.42
N PHE A 181 11.94 25.61 2.25
CA PHE A 181 10.54 25.97 1.97
C PHE A 181 10.03 27.07 2.91
N PRO A 182 9.15 27.99 2.44
CA PRO A 182 8.58 29.06 3.26
C PRO A 182 7.77 28.50 4.44
N ARG A 183 7.97 29.04 5.63
CA ARG A 183 7.25 28.60 6.83
C ARG A 183 5.78 29.04 6.85
N ASP A 184 5.49 30.12 6.17
CA ASP A 184 4.18 30.77 6.05
C ASP A 184 3.44 30.37 4.78
N TYR A 185 3.91 29.31 4.09
CA TYR A 185 3.22 28.80 2.91
C TYR A 185 1.82 28.30 3.27
N PRO A 186 0.74 28.79 2.63
CA PRO A 186 -0.63 28.48 3.02
C PRO A 186 -0.96 26.97 3.05
N TYR A 187 -0.26 26.20 2.23
CA TYR A 187 -0.45 24.74 2.10
C TYR A 187 0.73 23.96 2.64
N ILE A 188 1.35 24.46 3.69
CA ILE A 188 2.59 23.90 4.27
C ILE A 188 2.43 22.43 4.72
N ASP A 189 1.24 21.99 5.08
CA ASP A 189 1.01 20.64 5.55
C ASP A 189 1.28 19.59 4.47
N TYR A 190 1.01 19.88 3.20
CA TYR A 190 1.41 19.00 2.09
C TYR A 190 2.94 18.88 1.97
N LEU A 191 3.69 19.94 2.26
CA LEU A 191 5.15 19.93 2.20
C LEU A 191 5.80 19.30 3.44
N ARG A 192 5.08 19.26 4.57
CA ARG A 192 5.54 18.61 5.82
C ARG A 192 5.47 17.09 5.78
N MET A 193 4.74 16.53 4.84
CA MET A 193 4.65 15.08 4.64
C MET A 193 6.04 14.49 4.35
N LYS A 194 6.33 13.32 4.93
CA LYS A 194 7.58 12.55 4.70
C LYS A 194 7.41 11.46 3.66
N ASP A 195 6.19 11.20 3.27
CA ASP A 195 5.77 10.25 2.25
C ASP A 195 4.48 10.75 1.61
N TYR A 196 4.17 10.25 0.42
CA TYR A 196 2.94 10.53 -0.29
C TYR A 196 2.17 9.24 -0.48
N CYS A 197 1.80 8.64 0.64
CA CYS A 197 1.06 7.39 0.73
C CYS A 197 -0.25 7.62 1.47
N CYS A 198 -1.33 7.06 0.97
CA CYS A 198 -2.61 7.02 1.66
C CYS A 198 -3.06 5.57 1.86
N TRP A 199 -3.87 5.33 2.89
CA TRP A 199 -4.35 3.98 3.21
C TRP A 199 -5.79 3.97 3.68
N LYS A 200 -6.40 2.78 3.56
CA LYS A 200 -7.74 2.49 4.06
C LYS A 200 -7.79 1.06 4.57
N ARG A 201 -8.26 0.87 5.80
CA ARG A 201 -8.63 -0.46 6.28
C ARG A 201 -9.83 -0.98 5.50
N VAL A 202 -9.79 -2.26 5.20
CA VAL A 202 -10.90 -2.96 4.56
C VAL A 202 -11.30 -4.16 5.43
N PRO A 203 -12.61 -4.48 5.53
CA PRO A 203 -13.03 -5.66 6.29
C PRO A 203 -12.54 -6.94 5.60
N ASP A 204 -12.23 -7.95 6.38
CA ASP A 204 -11.81 -9.26 5.85
C ASP A 204 -12.87 -9.87 4.94
N SER A 205 -14.16 -9.63 5.24
CA SER A 205 -15.28 -10.06 4.41
C SER A 205 -15.31 -9.48 2.99
N LEU A 206 -14.56 -8.41 2.73
CA LEU A 206 -14.37 -7.92 1.35
C LEU A 206 -13.75 -8.99 0.47
N PHE A 207 -12.76 -9.71 1.01
CA PHE A 207 -12.02 -10.72 0.27
C PHE A 207 -12.80 -12.04 0.06
N ASP A 208 -13.94 -12.20 0.72
CA ASP A 208 -14.87 -13.32 0.47
C ASP A 208 -15.68 -13.11 -0.82
N ALA A 209 -15.75 -11.88 -1.33
CA ALA A 209 -16.46 -11.59 -2.56
C ALA A 209 -15.62 -11.98 -3.79
N PRO A 210 -16.17 -12.68 -4.78
CA PRO A 210 -15.41 -13.11 -5.97
C PRO A 210 -14.92 -11.94 -6.84
N ASP A 211 -15.50 -10.77 -6.68
CA ASP A 211 -15.18 -9.53 -7.41
C ASP A 211 -14.46 -8.50 -6.54
N TRP A 212 -13.87 -8.91 -5.41
CA TRP A 212 -13.20 -8.00 -4.50
C TRP A 212 -12.11 -7.14 -5.16
N PRO A 213 -11.33 -7.61 -6.16
CA PRO A 213 -10.36 -6.75 -6.82
C PRO A 213 -11.02 -5.54 -7.49
N ARG A 214 -12.17 -5.76 -8.14
CA ARG A 214 -12.97 -4.71 -8.76
C ARG A 214 -13.54 -3.74 -7.72
N GLN A 215 -13.95 -4.23 -6.56
CA GLN A 215 -14.46 -3.38 -5.47
C GLN A 215 -13.40 -2.44 -4.91
N LEU A 216 -12.10 -2.74 -5.07
CA LEU A 216 -11.01 -1.86 -4.67
C LEU A 216 -10.79 -0.69 -5.62
N LEU A 217 -11.20 -0.77 -6.88
CA LEU A 217 -10.93 0.26 -7.90
C LEU A 217 -11.38 1.64 -7.46
N LYS A 218 -12.51 1.78 -6.78
CA LYS A 218 -13.00 3.07 -6.27
C LYS A 218 -12.00 3.82 -5.37
N TYR A 219 -11.18 3.08 -4.62
CA TYR A 219 -10.12 3.66 -3.78
C TYR A 219 -8.91 4.02 -4.62
N PHE A 220 -8.55 3.13 -5.54
CA PHE A 220 -7.40 3.30 -6.42
C PHE A 220 -7.62 4.48 -7.39
N GLU A 221 -8.78 4.57 -8.00
CA GLU A 221 -9.19 5.72 -8.83
C GLU A 221 -9.13 7.04 -8.08
N ALA A 222 -9.60 7.05 -6.82
CA ALA A 222 -9.58 8.27 -6.02
C ALA A 222 -8.17 8.76 -5.70
N ALA A 223 -7.19 7.85 -5.53
CA ALA A 223 -5.81 8.21 -5.18
C ALA A 223 -4.87 8.30 -6.40
N LYS A 224 -5.28 7.76 -7.55
CA LYS A 224 -4.43 7.72 -8.75
C LYS A 224 -3.90 9.09 -9.19
N PRO A 225 -4.70 10.18 -9.25
CA PRO A 225 -4.19 11.50 -9.64
C PRO A 225 -3.05 12.00 -8.75
N MET A 226 -3.13 11.77 -7.43
CA MET A 226 -2.04 12.07 -6.49
C MET A 226 -0.79 11.23 -6.81
N MET A 227 -0.97 9.92 -7.00
CA MET A 227 0.12 9.00 -7.30
C MET A 227 0.79 9.31 -8.63
N ASP A 228 0.03 9.60 -9.68
CA ASP A 228 0.55 9.93 -11.00
C ASP A 228 1.42 11.19 -10.97
N MET A 229 0.99 12.23 -10.24
CA MET A 229 1.78 13.44 -10.07
C MET A 229 3.11 13.17 -9.36
N MET A 230 3.12 12.30 -8.34
CA MET A 230 4.37 11.92 -7.67
C MET A 230 5.25 11.03 -8.55
N ASN A 231 4.64 10.09 -9.29
CA ASN A 231 5.37 9.20 -10.18
C ASN A 231 6.04 9.95 -11.32
N SER A 232 5.42 11.02 -11.86
CA SER A 232 6.06 11.85 -12.89
C SER A 232 7.37 12.48 -12.42
N VAL A 233 7.43 12.89 -11.15
CA VAL A 233 8.68 13.40 -10.54
C VAL A 233 9.69 12.29 -10.28
N ILE A 234 9.21 11.13 -9.77
CA ILE A 234 10.09 10.01 -9.41
C ILE A 234 10.78 9.44 -10.66
N ASP A 235 10.09 9.43 -11.79
CA ASP A 235 10.63 8.92 -13.07
C ASP A 235 11.86 9.67 -13.55
N ASP A 236 12.05 10.93 -13.17
CA ASP A 236 13.25 11.71 -13.48
C ASP A 236 14.48 11.23 -12.70
N TYR A 237 14.31 10.36 -11.71
CA TYR A 237 15.37 9.85 -10.81
C TYR A 237 15.61 8.33 -10.95
N GLU A 238 14.83 7.62 -11.73
CA GLU A 238 14.93 6.18 -12.04
C GLU A 238 15.14 5.93 -13.53
#